data_c6490f951b7c47f6d686e0868f93a98b
#
_entry.id   c6490f951b7c47f6d686e0868f93a98b
#
_cell.length_a   1.000
_cell.length_b   1.000
_cell.length_c   1.000
_cell.angle_alpha   90.00
_cell.angle_beta   90.00
_cell.angle_gamma   90.00
#
_symmetry.space_group_name_H-M   'P 1'
#
loop_
_entity.id
_entity.type
_entity.pdbx_description
1 polymer ?
#
loop_
_entity_poly.entity_id
_entity_poly.type
_entity_poly.pdbx_seq_one_letter_code
_entity_poly.pdbx_strand_id
1 'polypeptide(L)'
;MRRDFYAFALAPVLLAGCAAEPTTVTTTTTTQEVTTTGPGTRPVAREVVVTQPPPAVRVEAQTVSPGPAYAWTRGYWRWTGAGYEWVPGTWVVRRSPGAVWVEGHWLRRPGGWVWVAGYWR
;
A
#
# COMPACT_ATOMS: atom_id res chain seq x y z
N MET A 1 -27.64 63.71 46.26
CA MET A 1 -26.75 62.54 46.13
C MET A 1 -27.56 61.37 45.58
N ARG A 2 -27.47 61.11 44.31
CA ARG A 2 -28.11 59.97 43.69
C ARG A 2 -27.00 59.09 43.15
N ARG A 3 -26.94 57.85 43.63
CA ARG A 3 -26.05 56.82 43.17
C ARG A 3 -26.78 55.98 42.15
N ASP A 4 -26.44 56.16 40.88
CA ASP A 4 -26.97 55.37 39.81
C ASP A 4 -26.07 54.13 39.67
N PHE A 5 -26.60 52.94 40.01
CA PHE A 5 -25.98 51.68 39.81
C PHE A 5 -26.31 51.21 38.39
N TYR A 6 -25.35 51.29 37.51
CA TYR A 6 -25.45 50.62 36.21
C TYR A 6 -25.10 49.16 36.39
N ALA A 7 -26.08 48.28 36.24
CA ALA A 7 -25.91 46.88 36.18
C ALA A 7 -25.46 46.54 34.77
N PHE A 8 -24.19 46.11 34.64
CA PHE A 8 -23.69 45.50 33.39
C PHE A 8 -24.17 44.07 33.31
N ALA A 9 -25.07 43.79 32.40
CA ALA A 9 -25.46 42.43 32.03
C ALA A 9 -24.42 41.88 31.06
N LEU A 10 -23.61 40.91 31.50
CA LEU A 10 -22.74 40.12 30.65
C LEU A 10 -23.60 39.07 29.92
N ALA A 11 -23.76 39.25 28.64
CA ALA A 11 -24.29 38.22 27.76
C ALA A 11 -23.21 37.18 27.45
N PRO A 12 -23.48 35.88 27.59
CA PRO A 12 -22.52 34.84 27.12
C PRO A 12 -22.56 34.78 25.61
N VAL A 13 -21.41 35.06 24.99
CA VAL A 13 -21.18 34.77 23.56
C VAL A 13 -21.01 33.27 23.40
N LEU A 14 -22.02 32.63 22.85
CA LEU A 14 -21.92 31.26 22.38
C LEU A 14 -21.07 31.25 21.09
N LEU A 15 -19.81 30.85 21.19
CA LEU A 15 -18.98 30.49 20.07
C LEU A 15 -19.49 29.16 19.49
N ALA A 16 -20.33 29.27 18.47
CA ALA A 16 -20.63 28.13 17.63
C ALA A 16 -19.33 27.74 16.86
N GLY A 17 -18.63 26.75 17.38
CA GLY A 17 -17.52 26.10 16.66
C GLY A 17 -18.09 25.40 15.45
N CYS A 18 -17.84 25.92 14.26
CA CYS A 18 -18.00 25.16 13.04
C CYS A 18 -16.96 24.05 13.07
N ALA A 19 -17.38 22.86 13.48
CA ALA A 19 -16.62 21.65 13.19
C ALA A 19 -16.64 21.47 11.70
N ALA A 20 -15.53 21.77 11.03
CA ALA A 20 -15.33 21.41 9.63
C ALA A 20 -15.31 19.87 9.58
N GLU A 21 -16.34 19.29 9.03
CA GLU A 21 -16.34 17.86 8.71
C GLU A 21 -15.20 17.61 7.73
N PRO A 22 -14.34 16.59 8.00
CA PRO A 22 -13.30 16.24 7.04
C PRO A 22 -14.00 15.78 5.76
N THR A 23 -13.87 16.57 4.72
CA THR A 23 -14.29 16.17 3.38
C THR A 23 -13.40 15.00 2.97
N THR A 24 -13.92 13.79 3.11
CA THR A 24 -13.27 12.61 2.61
C THR A 24 -13.30 12.69 1.09
N VAL A 25 -12.20 13.14 0.50
CA VAL A 25 -12.01 13.04 -0.94
C VAL A 25 -11.86 11.56 -1.25
N THR A 26 -12.96 10.95 -1.63
CA THR A 26 -12.94 9.58 -2.15
C THR A 26 -12.31 9.63 -3.54
N THR A 27 -11.00 9.56 -3.57
CA THR A 27 -10.30 9.25 -4.81
C THR A 27 -10.67 7.82 -5.14
N THR A 28 -11.50 7.63 -6.15
CA THR A 28 -11.90 6.31 -6.64
C THR A 28 -10.71 5.65 -7.34
N THR A 29 -9.69 5.33 -6.57
CA THR A 29 -8.72 4.32 -6.96
C THR A 29 -9.42 3.00 -6.68
N THR A 30 -9.74 2.25 -7.72
CA THR A 30 -10.47 0.98 -7.60
C THR A 30 -9.55 -0.09 -7.00
N THR A 31 -9.19 0.11 -5.74
CA THR A 31 -8.48 -0.84 -4.91
C THR A 31 -9.51 -1.40 -3.95
N GLN A 32 -10.04 -2.58 -4.24
CA GLN A 32 -10.90 -3.27 -3.29
C GLN A 32 -10.03 -3.90 -2.21
N GLU A 33 -10.14 -3.35 -1.02
CA GLU A 33 -9.50 -3.88 0.16
C GLU A 33 -10.47 -4.89 0.82
N VAL A 34 -10.14 -6.17 0.72
CA VAL A 34 -10.90 -7.23 1.41
C VAL A 34 -10.33 -7.41 2.80
N THR A 35 -11.03 -6.93 3.81
CA THR A 35 -10.67 -7.11 5.21
C THR A 35 -11.47 -8.27 5.79
N THR A 36 -10.82 -9.39 6.07
CA THR A 36 -11.41 -10.49 6.84
C THR A 36 -10.95 -10.39 8.28
N THR A 37 -11.83 -9.92 9.17
CA THR A 37 -11.56 -9.82 10.60
C THR A 37 -12.24 -10.98 11.32
N GLY A 38 -11.47 -11.96 11.78
CA GLY A 38 -11.92 -13.01 12.69
C GLY A 38 -11.23 -12.88 14.04
N PRO A 39 -11.89 -13.27 15.17
CA PRO A 39 -11.26 -13.20 16.47
C PRO A 39 -10.11 -14.20 16.58
N GLY A 40 -8.92 -13.72 16.88
CA GLY A 40 -7.72 -14.53 17.10
C GLY A 40 -6.84 -14.77 15.88
N THR A 41 -7.06 -14.08 14.79
CA THR A 41 -6.31 -14.26 13.55
C THR A 41 -5.09 -13.32 13.49
N ARG A 42 -3.93 -13.85 13.09
CA ARG A 42 -2.79 -13.05 12.60
C ARG A 42 -3.29 -12.04 11.58
N PRO A 43 -2.73 -10.83 11.53
CA PRO A 43 -3.08 -9.90 10.48
C PRO A 43 -2.81 -10.57 9.13
N VAL A 44 -3.87 -10.91 8.42
CA VAL A 44 -3.77 -11.40 7.05
C VAL A 44 -3.29 -10.22 6.22
N ALA A 45 -2.18 -10.40 5.53
CA ALA A 45 -1.69 -9.39 4.61
C ALA A 45 -2.83 -9.03 3.65
N ARG A 46 -3.14 -7.74 3.57
CA ARG A 46 -4.21 -7.23 2.71
C ARG A 46 -3.88 -7.57 1.26
N GLU A 47 -4.76 -8.31 0.62
CA GLU A 47 -4.65 -8.58 -0.81
C GLU A 47 -5.13 -7.34 -1.58
N VAL A 48 -4.23 -6.70 -2.30
CA VAL A 48 -4.55 -5.54 -3.13
C VAL A 48 -4.90 -6.03 -4.53
N VAL A 49 -6.15 -5.81 -4.94
CA VAL A 49 -6.62 -6.12 -6.30
C VAL A 49 -6.49 -4.88 -7.17
N VAL A 50 -5.72 -4.98 -8.24
CA VAL A 50 -5.50 -3.91 -9.22
C VAL A 50 -6.35 -4.17 -10.46
N THR A 51 -7.18 -3.21 -10.85
CA THR A 51 -8.07 -3.35 -12.00
C THR A 51 -7.34 -3.22 -13.33
N GLN A 52 -6.22 -2.48 -13.37
CA GLN A 52 -5.41 -2.33 -14.57
C GLN A 52 -4.53 -3.57 -14.77
N PRO A 53 -4.48 -4.14 -15.97
CA PRO A 53 -3.57 -5.23 -16.27
C PRO A 53 -2.12 -4.76 -16.14
N PRO A 54 -1.21 -5.59 -15.59
CA PRO A 54 0.22 -5.28 -15.56
C PRO A 54 0.76 -5.21 -16.99
N PRO A 55 1.71 -4.29 -17.26
CA PRO A 55 2.41 -4.27 -18.55
C PRO A 55 3.18 -5.57 -18.80
N ALA A 56 3.56 -5.80 -20.06
CA ALA A 56 4.42 -6.93 -20.41
C ALA A 56 5.74 -6.85 -19.65
N VAL A 57 6.20 -8.00 -19.16
CA VAL A 57 7.49 -8.10 -18.45
C VAL A 57 8.62 -7.67 -19.38
N ARG A 58 9.50 -6.82 -18.88
CA ARG A 58 10.70 -6.39 -19.62
C ARG A 58 11.72 -7.51 -19.62
N VAL A 59 12.35 -7.73 -20.77
CA VAL A 59 13.50 -8.61 -20.87
C VAL A 59 14.74 -7.84 -20.46
N GLU A 60 15.40 -8.30 -19.41
CA GLU A 60 16.66 -7.72 -18.93
C GLU A 60 17.80 -8.70 -19.10
N ALA A 61 18.96 -8.17 -19.47
CA ALA A 61 20.17 -8.97 -19.45
C ALA A 61 20.61 -9.20 -18.00
N GLN A 62 20.79 -10.44 -17.62
CA GLN A 62 21.36 -10.80 -16.33
C GLN A 62 22.83 -10.39 -16.31
N THR A 63 23.21 -9.64 -15.28
CA THR A 63 24.61 -9.26 -15.08
C THR A 63 25.44 -10.44 -14.58
N VAL A 64 26.78 -10.27 -14.52
CA VAL A 64 27.67 -11.30 -13.99
C VAL A 64 27.37 -11.56 -12.53
N SER A 65 27.29 -12.86 -12.16
CA SER A 65 27.06 -13.28 -10.77
C SER A 65 28.20 -12.80 -9.85
N PRO A 66 27.91 -12.18 -8.71
CA PRO A 66 28.91 -11.86 -7.68
C PRO A 66 29.53 -13.10 -7.03
N GLY A 67 28.90 -14.27 -7.15
CA GLY A 67 29.39 -15.53 -6.58
C GLY A 67 28.26 -16.55 -6.34
N PRO A 68 28.61 -17.77 -5.87
CA PRO A 68 27.64 -18.85 -5.70
C PRO A 68 26.66 -18.61 -4.55
N ALA A 69 26.99 -17.68 -3.63
CA ALA A 69 26.08 -17.29 -2.55
C ALA A 69 24.92 -16.41 -3.01
N TYR A 70 24.91 -16.00 -4.26
CA TYR A 70 23.89 -15.11 -4.82
C TYR A 70 22.93 -15.85 -5.74
N ALA A 71 21.69 -15.37 -5.78
CA ALA A 71 20.68 -15.77 -6.75
C ALA A 71 20.17 -14.55 -7.50
N TRP A 72 19.91 -14.71 -8.78
CA TRP A 72 19.28 -13.68 -9.60
C TRP A 72 17.79 -13.63 -9.32
N THR A 73 17.27 -12.44 -9.04
CA THR A 73 15.84 -12.16 -9.00
C THR A 73 15.48 -11.31 -10.20
N ARG A 74 14.49 -11.74 -10.96
CA ARG A 74 14.05 -11.00 -12.15
C ARG A 74 13.38 -9.70 -11.78
N GLY A 75 13.46 -8.71 -12.67
CA GLY A 75 12.68 -7.50 -12.57
C GLY A 75 11.18 -7.78 -12.68
N TYR A 76 10.38 -6.89 -12.14
CA TYR A 76 8.93 -7.00 -12.12
C TYR A 76 8.25 -5.65 -12.08
N TRP A 77 6.98 -5.62 -12.41
CA TRP A 77 6.16 -4.43 -12.25
C TRP A 77 5.57 -4.37 -10.85
N ARG A 78 5.84 -3.29 -10.17
CA ARG A 78 5.28 -2.99 -8.86
C ARG A 78 4.13 -2.01 -9.01
N TRP A 79 3.02 -2.24 -8.31
CA TRP A 79 1.94 -1.28 -8.21
C TRP A 79 2.23 -0.25 -7.11
N THR A 80 2.17 1.04 -7.46
CA THR A 80 2.47 2.14 -6.54
C THR A 80 1.22 2.74 -5.87
N GLY A 81 0.03 2.28 -6.25
CA GLY A 81 -1.24 2.90 -5.90
C GLY A 81 -1.78 3.84 -6.97
N ALA A 82 -0.91 4.36 -7.84
CA ALA A 82 -1.26 5.25 -8.95
C ALA A 82 -0.95 4.66 -10.33
N GLY A 83 -0.01 3.73 -10.39
CA GLY A 83 0.42 3.10 -11.64
C GLY A 83 1.45 2.02 -11.41
N TYR A 84 1.94 1.42 -12.49
CA TYR A 84 3.00 0.44 -12.45
C TYR A 84 4.37 1.09 -12.57
N GLU A 85 5.31 0.63 -11.76
CA GLU A 85 6.72 1.02 -11.78
C GLU A 85 7.58 -0.23 -11.96
N TRP A 86 8.56 -0.15 -12.86
CA TRP A 86 9.48 -1.26 -13.08
C TRP A 86 10.53 -1.33 -11.99
N VAL A 87 10.66 -2.49 -11.35
CA VAL A 87 11.73 -2.82 -10.41
C VAL A 87 12.73 -3.69 -11.15
N PRO A 88 13.97 -3.23 -11.37
CA PRO A 88 14.97 -4.00 -12.10
C PRO A 88 15.35 -5.29 -11.37
N GLY A 89 15.77 -6.29 -12.14
CA GLY A 89 16.35 -7.51 -11.60
C GLY A 89 17.64 -7.21 -10.84
N THR A 90 17.95 -8.03 -9.86
CA THR A 90 19.13 -7.87 -9.02
C THR A 90 19.62 -9.20 -8.45
N TRP A 91 20.89 -9.23 -8.04
CA TRP A 91 21.46 -10.34 -7.30
C TRP A 91 21.15 -10.18 -5.80
N VAL A 92 20.64 -11.24 -5.18
CA VAL A 92 20.36 -11.27 -3.75
C VAL A 92 21.09 -12.43 -3.09
N VAL A 93 21.51 -12.26 -1.85
CA VAL A 93 22.17 -13.32 -1.09
C VAL A 93 21.16 -14.44 -0.81
N ARG A 94 21.56 -15.68 -1.08
CA ARG A 94 20.74 -16.86 -0.77
C ARG A 94 20.51 -16.95 0.74
N ARG A 95 19.29 -17.32 1.11
CA ARG A 95 18.91 -17.50 2.51
C ARG A 95 19.69 -18.61 3.20
N SER A 96 20.01 -19.65 2.44
CA SER A 96 20.85 -20.79 2.85
C SER A 96 21.50 -21.40 1.60
N PRO A 97 22.58 -22.18 1.76
CA PRO A 97 23.13 -22.95 0.66
C PRO A 97 22.07 -23.85 0.02
N GLY A 98 21.94 -23.77 -1.29
CA GLY A 98 20.93 -24.55 -2.04
C GLY A 98 19.52 -23.95 -2.05
N ALA A 99 19.26 -22.84 -1.35
CA ALA A 99 17.98 -22.14 -1.45
C ALA A 99 17.75 -21.65 -2.89
N VAL A 100 16.53 -21.84 -3.38
CA VAL A 100 16.09 -21.43 -4.71
C VAL A 100 15.08 -20.33 -4.59
N TRP A 101 15.28 -19.23 -5.32
CA TRP A 101 14.32 -18.15 -5.41
C TRP A 101 13.19 -18.51 -6.38
N VAL A 102 11.96 -18.40 -5.92
CA VAL A 102 10.76 -18.51 -6.74
C VAL A 102 10.24 -17.11 -7.03
N GLU A 103 10.17 -16.77 -8.30
CA GLU A 103 9.77 -15.42 -8.74
C GLU A 103 8.35 -15.07 -8.36
N GLY A 104 8.15 -13.82 -7.93
CA GLY A 104 6.82 -13.24 -7.82
C GLY A 104 6.19 -13.03 -9.19
N HIS A 105 4.88 -12.96 -9.23
CA HIS A 105 4.14 -12.75 -10.47
C HIS A 105 2.77 -12.11 -10.22
N TRP A 106 2.22 -11.51 -11.24
CA TRP A 106 0.84 -11.05 -11.26
C TRP A 106 -0.10 -12.18 -11.65
N LEU A 107 -1.12 -12.39 -10.83
CA LEU A 107 -2.14 -13.41 -11.05
C LEU A 107 -3.48 -12.74 -11.34
N ARG A 108 -4.15 -13.17 -12.41
CA ARG A 108 -5.49 -12.71 -12.70
C ARG A 108 -6.50 -13.35 -11.74
N ARG A 109 -7.34 -12.50 -11.15
CA ARG A 109 -8.44 -12.88 -10.27
C ARG A 109 -9.75 -12.26 -10.76
N PRO A 110 -10.91 -12.74 -10.32
CA PRO A 110 -12.16 -12.01 -10.51
C PRO A 110 -12.03 -10.59 -9.94
N GLY A 111 -12.31 -9.60 -10.79
CA GLY A 111 -12.18 -8.19 -10.41
C GLY A 111 -10.85 -7.52 -10.71
N GLY A 112 -9.80 -8.25 -11.10
CA GLY A 112 -8.53 -7.64 -11.46
C GLY A 112 -7.31 -8.52 -11.33
N TRP A 113 -6.21 -7.93 -10.91
CA TRP A 113 -4.89 -8.56 -10.81
C TRP A 113 -4.36 -8.45 -9.40
N VAL A 114 -3.70 -9.50 -8.93
CA VAL A 114 -3.11 -9.60 -7.59
C VAL A 114 -1.65 -9.96 -7.73
N TRP A 115 -0.80 -9.28 -6.96
CA TRP A 115 0.62 -9.62 -6.87
C TRP A 115 0.84 -10.79 -5.93
N VAL A 116 1.48 -11.82 -6.44
CA VAL A 116 1.98 -12.95 -5.65
C VAL A 116 3.47 -12.74 -5.43
N ALA A 117 3.88 -12.52 -4.18
CA ALA A 117 5.28 -12.27 -3.85
C ALA A 117 6.16 -13.49 -4.11
N GLY A 118 7.40 -13.24 -4.56
CA GLY A 118 8.42 -14.27 -4.63
C GLY A 118 8.81 -14.79 -3.23
N TYR A 119 9.40 -15.96 -3.18
CA TYR A 119 9.82 -16.60 -1.93
C TYR A 119 11.00 -17.56 -2.14
N TRP A 120 11.63 -17.92 -1.03
CA TRP A 120 12.68 -18.93 -1.00
C TRP A 120 12.11 -20.32 -0.70
N ARG A 121 12.52 -21.31 -1.41
CA ARG A 121 12.26 -22.74 -1.14
C ARG A 121 13.57 -23.52 -1.04
#